data_971c3ff9034a39976abdefd37ed5cfcb
#
_entry.id   971c3ff9034a39976abdefd37ed5cfcb
#
_cell.length_a   1.000
_cell.length_b   1.000
_cell.length_c   1.000
_cell.angle_alpha   90.00
_cell.angle_beta   90.00
_cell.angle_gamma   90.00
#
_symmetry.space_group_name_H-M   'P 1'
#
loop_
_entity.id
_entity.type
_entity.pdbx_description
1 polymer ?
#
loop_
_entity_poly.entity_id
_entity_poly.type
_entity_poly.pdbx_seq_one_letter_code
_entity_poly.pdbx_strand_id
1 'polypeptide(L)'
;MVRRLAVFAVVTVVLAATAAAGLWFVPFLAGVAAGMASLRRPGVVPAATLGAVAGWALPLWILALRGLPAGATARAIAALAGIPPYAAVAIVVTLLLAALQTLVGAWLARAFVPRGRSATSEDLGR
;
A
#
# COMPACT_ATOMS: atom_id res chain seq x y z
N MET A 1 -19.68 -6.13 0.35
CA MET A 1 -18.79 -6.41 -0.78
C MET A 1 -18.45 -5.13 -1.56
N VAL A 2 -19.43 -4.38 -2.04
CA VAL A 2 -19.27 -3.13 -2.84
C VAL A 2 -18.29 -2.12 -2.22
N ARG A 3 -18.35 -1.91 -0.91
CA ARG A 3 -17.52 -0.93 -0.21
C ARG A 3 -16.02 -1.28 -0.18
N ARG A 4 -15.65 -2.56 -0.07
CA ARG A 4 -14.24 -2.99 -0.15
C ARG A 4 -13.70 -2.79 -1.56
N LEU A 5 -14.54 -3.06 -2.56
CA LEU A 5 -14.23 -2.81 -3.96
C LEU A 5 -14.02 -1.32 -4.24
N ALA A 6 -14.86 -0.46 -3.67
CA ALA A 6 -14.72 0.99 -3.78
C ALA A 6 -13.41 1.48 -3.15
N VAL A 7 -13.06 1.02 -1.95
CA VAL A 7 -11.77 1.35 -1.31
C VAL A 7 -10.61 0.88 -2.17
N PHE A 8 -10.64 -0.35 -2.64
CA PHE A 8 -9.63 -0.89 -3.54
C PHE A 8 -9.47 -0.01 -4.80
N ALA A 9 -10.57 0.29 -5.49
CA ALA A 9 -10.54 1.08 -6.72
C ALA A 9 -9.99 2.50 -6.50
N VAL A 10 -10.47 3.19 -5.46
CA VAL A 10 -10.00 4.55 -5.13
C VAL A 10 -8.52 4.55 -4.79
N VAL A 11 -8.08 3.63 -3.94
CA VAL A 11 -6.66 3.52 -3.57
C VAL A 11 -5.81 3.21 -4.79
N THR A 12 -6.24 2.30 -5.66
CA THR A 12 -5.52 1.96 -6.89
C THR A 12 -5.33 3.17 -7.80
N VAL A 13 -6.41 3.93 -8.05
CA VAL A 13 -6.34 5.11 -8.94
C VAL A 13 -5.46 6.20 -8.35
N VAL A 14 -5.63 6.52 -7.07
CA VAL A 14 -4.83 7.56 -6.39
C VAL A 14 -3.36 7.15 -6.38
N LEU A 15 -3.04 5.90 -6.07
CA LEU A 15 -1.66 5.45 -6.01
C LEU A 15 -1.01 5.32 -7.39
N ALA A 16 -1.78 4.96 -8.44
CA ALA A 16 -1.27 4.97 -9.81
C ALA A 16 -0.92 6.39 -10.25
N ALA A 17 -1.77 7.36 -9.97
CA ALA A 17 -1.54 8.77 -10.32
C ALA A 17 -0.33 9.34 -9.56
N THR A 18 -0.21 9.07 -8.26
CA THR A 18 0.88 9.57 -7.41
C THR A 18 2.21 8.86 -7.70
N ALA A 19 2.19 7.58 -8.05
CA ALA A 19 3.37 6.85 -8.51
C ALA A 19 3.91 7.43 -9.83
N ALA A 20 3.02 7.79 -10.76
CA ALA A 20 3.40 8.48 -12.00
C ALA A 20 4.01 9.87 -11.73
N ALA A 21 3.63 10.53 -10.63
CA ALA A 21 4.19 11.80 -10.16
C ALA A 21 5.48 11.63 -9.33
N GLY A 22 5.97 10.40 -9.11
CA GLY A 22 7.18 10.13 -8.33
C GLY A 22 7.01 10.20 -6.82
N LEU A 23 5.79 10.22 -6.30
CA LEU A 23 5.50 10.32 -4.86
C LEU A 23 5.56 8.94 -4.20
N TRP A 24 6.75 8.49 -3.87
CA TRP A 24 7.03 7.13 -3.36
C TRP A 24 6.48 6.86 -1.95
N PHE A 25 6.18 7.88 -1.16
CA PHE A 25 5.70 7.75 0.23
C PHE A 25 4.17 7.62 0.36
N VAL A 26 3.42 7.80 -0.72
CA VAL A 26 1.94 7.80 -0.68
C VAL A 26 1.35 6.44 -0.26
N PRO A 27 1.92 5.27 -0.59
CA PRO A 27 1.45 4.00 -0.04
C PRO A 27 1.46 3.96 1.49
N PHE A 28 2.45 4.58 2.13
CA PHE A 28 2.52 4.69 3.59
C PHE A 28 1.34 5.52 4.14
N LEU A 29 1.06 6.69 3.54
CA LEU A 29 -0.07 7.53 3.95
C LEU A 29 -1.42 6.84 3.74
N ALA A 30 -1.58 6.12 2.64
CA ALA A 30 -2.76 5.29 2.40
C ALA A 30 -2.90 4.20 3.48
N GLY A 31 -1.79 3.62 3.92
CA GLY A 31 -1.74 2.69 5.04
C GLY A 31 -2.20 3.32 6.35
N VAL A 32 -1.71 4.51 6.69
CA VAL A 32 -2.13 5.26 7.89
C VAL A 32 -3.65 5.51 7.87
N ALA A 33 -4.16 6.02 6.75
CA ALA A 33 -5.60 6.27 6.59
C ALA A 33 -6.42 4.97 6.71
N ALA A 34 -5.96 3.89 6.09
CA ALA A 34 -6.60 2.57 6.18
C ALA A 34 -6.55 2.00 7.61
N GLY A 35 -5.44 2.21 8.32
CA GLY A 35 -5.27 1.83 9.72
C GLY A 35 -6.30 2.49 10.62
N MET A 36 -6.45 3.80 10.51
CA MET A 36 -7.46 4.56 11.26
C MET A 36 -8.90 4.13 10.89
N ALA A 37 -9.19 3.97 9.60
CA ALA A 37 -10.50 3.53 9.14
C ALA A 37 -10.84 2.09 9.60
N SER A 38 -9.84 1.25 9.76
CA SER A 38 -10.02 -0.17 10.15
C SER A 38 -10.51 -0.36 11.58
N LEU A 39 -10.33 0.63 12.45
CA LEU A 39 -10.87 0.62 13.82
C LEU A 39 -12.40 0.55 13.81
N ARG A 40 -13.03 1.09 12.78
CA ARG A 40 -14.49 1.09 12.58
C ARG A 40 -14.95 0.09 11.52
N ARG A 41 -14.04 -0.49 10.73
CA ARG A 41 -14.39 -1.25 9.51
C ARG A 41 -13.38 -2.36 9.22
N PRO A 42 -13.69 -3.62 9.53
CA PRO A 42 -12.82 -4.74 9.20
C PRO A 42 -12.67 -4.90 7.68
N GLY A 43 -11.48 -5.27 7.24
CA GLY A 43 -11.17 -5.54 5.82
C GLY A 43 -10.73 -4.33 4.99
N VAL A 44 -10.61 -3.12 5.59
CA VAL A 44 -10.09 -1.94 4.87
C VAL A 44 -8.59 -2.06 4.61
N VAL A 45 -7.82 -2.55 5.58
CA VAL A 45 -6.36 -2.69 5.43
C VAL A 45 -5.98 -3.63 4.29
N PRO A 46 -6.48 -4.88 4.19
CA PRO A 46 -6.14 -5.73 3.07
C PRO A 46 -6.60 -5.15 1.72
N ALA A 47 -7.77 -4.48 1.67
CA ALA A 47 -8.22 -3.81 0.45
C ALA A 47 -7.29 -2.65 0.04
N ALA A 48 -6.82 -1.86 0.99
CA ALA A 48 -5.87 -0.78 0.75
C ALA A 48 -4.50 -1.31 0.32
N THR A 49 -4.01 -2.39 0.93
CA THR A 49 -2.74 -3.02 0.57
C THR A 49 -2.77 -3.58 -0.85
N LEU A 50 -3.84 -4.30 -1.22
CA LEU A 50 -4.02 -4.78 -2.58
C LEU A 50 -4.15 -3.63 -3.58
N GLY A 51 -4.86 -2.56 -3.21
CA GLY A 51 -4.97 -1.35 -4.01
C GLY A 51 -3.63 -0.65 -4.20
N ALA A 52 -2.76 -0.65 -3.18
CA ALA A 52 -1.42 -0.09 -3.28
C ALA A 52 -0.54 -0.87 -4.26
N VAL A 53 -0.55 -2.19 -4.16
CA VAL A 53 0.17 -3.07 -5.09
C VAL A 53 -0.34 -2.88 -6.52
N ALA A 54 -1.66 -2.89 -6.72
CA ALA A 54 -2.26 -2.69 -8.03
C ALA A 54 -1.95 -1.28 -8.60
N GLY A 55 -2.02 -0.24 -7.75
CA GLY A 55 -1.73 1.14 -8.12
C GLY A 55 -0.28 1.33 -8.57
N TRP A 56 0.67 0.62 -7.96
CA TRP A 56 2.08 0.65 -8.39
C TRP A 56 2.35 -0.25 -9.59
N ALA A 57 1.63 -1.36 -9.75
CA ALA A 57 1.75 -2.22 -10.92
C ALA A 57 1.18 -1.57 -12.18
N LEU A 58 0.13 -0.76 -12.06
CA LEU A 58 -0.59 -0.20 -13.20
C LEU A 58 0.27 0.70 -14.12
N PRO A 59 1.08 1.66 -13.62
CA PRO A 59 1.99 2.43 -14.47
C PRO A 59 3.00 1.55 -15.19
N LEU A 60 3.58 0.55 -14.51
CA LEU A 60 4.52 -0.38 -15.12
C LEU A 60 3.87 -1.19 -16.25
N TRP A 61 2.64 -1.63 -16.04
CA TRP A 61 1.85 -2.33 -17.04
C TRP A 61 1.55 -1.45 -18.26
N ILE A 62 1.13 -0.19 -18.03
CA ILE A 62 0.86 0.78 -19.10
C ILE A 62 2.14 1.06 -19.90
N LEU A 63 3.29 1.25 -19.25
CA LEU A 63 4.56 1.45 -19.92
C LEU A 63 4.92 0.24 -20.81
N ALA A 64 4.74 -0.97 -20.30
CA ALA A 64 4.98 -2.20 -21.05
C ALA A 64 4.08 -2.30 -22.28
N LEU A 65 2.79 -1.98 -22.16
CA LEU A 65 1.85 -1.97 -23.29
C LEU A 65 2.18 -0.92 -24.34
N ARG A 66 2.81 0.18 -23.96
CA ARG A 66 3.27 1.24 -24.88
C ARG A 66 4.60 0.92 -25.56
N GLY A 67 5.15 -0.27 -25.33
CA GLY A 67 6.45 -0.68 -25.89
C GLY A 67 7.65 0.06 -25.30
N LEU A 68 7.46 0.78 -24.18
CA LEU A 68 8.55 1.45 -23.49
C LEU A 68 9.42 0.43 -22.75
N PRO A 69 10.75 0.64 -22.66
CA PRO A 69 11.71 -0.37 -22.16
C PRO A 69 11.69 -0.49 -20.62
N ALA A 70 10.50 -0.63 -20.02
CA ALA A 70 10.34 -0.78 -18.57
C ALA A 70 11.17 -1.99 -18.03
N GLY A 71 11.22 -3.08 -18.79
CA GLY A 71 12.03 -4.23 -18.44
C GLY A 71 13.54 -3.99 -18.55
N ALA A 72 13.99 -3.16 -19.47
CA ALA A 72 15.40 -2.78 -19.58
C ALA A 72 15.82 -1.89 -18.41
N THR A 73 14.99 -0.92 -18.03
CA THR A 73 15.20 -0.06 -16.85
C THR A 73 15.24 -0.88 -15.56
N ALA A 74 14.30 -1.82 -15.40
CA ALA A 74 14.27 -2.70 -14.24
C ALA A 74 15.53 -3.58 -14.14
N ARG A 75 16.05 -4.10 -15.28
CA ARG A 75 17.32 -4.84 -15.32
C ARG A 75 18.51 -3.97 -14.95
N ALA A 76 18.55 -2.73 -15.45
CA ALA A 76 19.63 -1.80 -15.12
C ALA A 76 19.64 -1.48 -13.62
N ILE A 77 18.47 -1.23 -13.02
CA ILE A 77 18.35 -0.99 -11.57
C ILE A 77 18.79 -2.22 -10.76
N ALA A 78 18.38 -3.42 -11.15
CA ALA A 78 18.80 -4.66 -10.50
C ALA A 78 20.32 -4.85 -10.56
N ALA A 79 20.94 -4.58 -11.73
CA ALA A 79 22.38 -4.69 -11.91
C ALA A 79 23.14 -3.66 -11.03
N LEU A 80 22.64 -2.43 -10.92
CA LEU A 80 23.21 -1.40 -10.04
C LEU A 80 23.09 -1.77 -8.56
N ALA A 81 22.06 -2.51 -8.19
CA ALA A 81 21.87 -3.04 -6.83
C ALA A 81 22.70 -4.31 -6.54
N GLY A 82 23.52 -4.77 -7.49
CA GLY A 82 24.32 -6.00 -7.34
C GLY A 82 23.48 -7.29 -7.38
N ILE A 83 22.24 -7.21 -7.85
CA ILE A 83 21.33 -8.35 -8.01
C ILE A 83 21.40 -8.83 -9.46
N PRO A 84 21.27 -10.16 -9.73
CA PRO A 84 21.19 -10.65 -11.10
C PRO A 84 20.15 -9.87 -11.91
N PRO A 85 20.41 -9.48 -13.17
CA PRO A 85 19.62 -8.50 -13.93
C PRO A 85 18.29 -9.07 -14.44
N TYR A 86 17.51 -9.65 -13.53
CA TYR A 86 16.15 -10.11 -13.80
C TYR A 86 15.17 -8.98 -13.54
N ALA A 87 14.52 -8.47 -14.58
CA ALA A 87 13.50 -7.43 -14.47
C ALA A 87 12.38 -7.80 -13.47
N ALA A 88 12.02 -9.08 -13.42
CA ALA A 88 11.01 -9.59 -12.50
C ALA A 88 11.37 -9.34 -11.04
N VAL A 89 12.65 -9.48 -10.66
CA VAL A 89 13.11 -9.27 -9.27
C VAL A 89 12.89 -7.83 -8.86
N ALA A 90 13.31 -6.87 -9.68
CA ALA A 90 13.11 -5.44 -9.39
C ALA A 90 11.62 -5.09 -9.27
N ILE A 91 10.78 -5.61 -10.17
CA ILE A 91 9.34 -5.38 -10.15
C ILE A 91 8.72 -5.96 -8.86
N VAL A 92 9.03 -7.20 -8.52
CA VAL A 92 8.52 -7.85 -7.31
C VAL A 92 8.94 -7.09 -6.05
N VAL A 93 10.21 -6.69 -5.94
CA VAL A 93 10.71 -5.91 -4.79
C VAL A 93 9.98 -4.57 -4.68
N THR A 94 9.73 -3.89 -5.79
CA THR A 94 8.98 -2.62 -5.80
C THR A 94 7.54 -2.82 -5.32
N LEU A 95 6.85 -3.86 -5.76
CA LEU A 95 5.49 -4.16 -5.32
C LEU A 95 5.42 -4.60 -3.86
N LEU A 96 6.40 -5.38 -3.39
CA LEU A 96 6.54 -5.74 -1.98
C LEU A 96 6.79 -4.51 -1.11
N LEU A 97 7.58 -3.56 -1.58
CA LEU A 97 7.81 -2.30 -0.87
C LEU A 97 6.53 -1.50 -0.72
N ALA A 98 5.69 -1.40 -1.76
CA ALA A 98 4.39 -0.74 -1.68
C ALA A 98 3.45 -1.41 -0.66
N ALA A 99 3.41 -2.75 -0.66
CA ALA A 99 2.64 -3.52 0.32
C ALA A 99 3.14 -3.29 1.74
N LEU A 100 4.46 -3.37 1.95
CA LEU A 100 5.10 -3.18 3.25
C LEU A 100 4.85 -1.77 3.80
N GLN A 101 5.03 -0.73 3.00
CA GLN A 101 4.75 0.65 3.41
C GLN A 101 3.29 0.81 3.87
N THR A 102 2.33 0.24 3.13
CA THR A 102 0.92 0.30 3.49
C THR A 102 0.64 -0.44 4.80
N LEU A 103 1.21 -1.61 5.01
CA LEU A 103 1.05 -2.38 6.24
C LEU A 103 1.69 -1.68 7.45
N VAL A 104 2.90 -1.15 7.30
CA VAL A 104 3.60 -0.40 8.36
C VAL A 104 2.81 0.86 8.72
N GLY A 105 2.32 1.61 7.73
CA GLY A 105 1.47 2.77 7.97
C GLY A 105 0.19 2.41 8.74
N ALA A 106 -0.47 1.31 8.36
CA ALA A 106 -1.67 0.84 9.04
C ALA A 106 -1.40 0.36 10.47
N TRP A 107 -0.28 -0.32 10.68
CA TRP A 107 0.14 -0.76 12.02
C TRP A 107 0.46 0.44 12.92
N LEU A 108 1.22 1.40 12.41
CA LEU A 108 1.58 2.61 13.13
C LEU A 108 0.33 3.40 13.55
N ALA A 109 -0.62 3.61 12.64
CA ALA A 109 -1.87 4.29 12.95
C ALA A 109 -2.64 3.63 14.09
N ARG A 110 -2.64 2.28 14.14
CA ARG A 110 -3.29 1.52 15.21
C ARG A 110 -2.55 1.60 16.56
N ALA A 111 -1.23 1.73 16.53
CA ALA A 111 -0.41 1.85 17.73
C ALA A 111 -0.66 3.17 18.47
N PHE A 112 -0.95 4.25 17.74
CA PHE A 112 -1.18 5.58 18.30
C PHE A 112 -2.65 5.87 18.66
N VAL A 113 -3.59 5.03 18.29
CA VAL A 113 -4.98 5.21 18.73
C VAL A 113 -5.12 4.66 20.15
N PRO A 114 -5.48 5.50 21.16
CA PRO A 114 -5.73 5.03 22.50
C PRO A 114 -6.85 3.99 22.47
N ARG A 115 -6.57 2.77 22.94
CA ARG A 115 -7.63 1.82 23.22
C ARG A 115 -8.43 2.43 24.35
N GLY A 116 -9.67 2.87 24.08
CA GLY A 116 -10.57 3.36 25.11
C GLY A 116 -10.54 2.36 26.27
N ARG A 117 -10.11 2.83 27.46
CA ARG A 117 -10.24 2.04 28.67
C ARG A 117 -11.72 1.67 28.73
N SER A 118 -12.00 0.39 28.64
CA SER A 118 -13.28 -0.12 29.11
C SER A 118 -13.33 0.32 30.54
N ALA A 119 -14.09 1.39 30.83
CA ALA A 119 -14.42 1.75 32.20
C ALA A 119 -15.09 0.51 32.76
N THR A 120 -14.37 -0.15 33.64
CA THR A 120 -14.86 -1.31 34.35
C THR A 120 -16.05 -0.80 35.14
N SER A 121 -17.24 -1.25 34.80
CA SER A 121 -18.50 -0.98 35.49
C SER A 121 -18.53 -1.54 36.93
N GLU A 122 -17.38 -1.91 37.45
CA GLU A 122 -17.19 -2.41 38.82
C GLU A 122 -17.07 -1.32 39.87
N ASP A 123 -16.86 -0.05 39.48
CA ASP A 123 -16.65 1.03 40.48
C ASP A 123 -17.94 1.79 40.84
N LEU A 124 -19.07 1.40 40.29
CA LEU A 124 -20.39 1.99 40.64
C LEU A 124 -21.23 1.12 41.61
N GLY A 125 -20.65 0.07 42.17
CA GLY A 125 -21.33 -0.89 43.05
C GLY A 125 -20.84 -0.90 44.50
N ARG A 126 -20.21 0.18 45.01
CA ARG A 126 -19.89 0.32 46.44
C ARG A 126 -20.39 1.61 47.02
#